data_5da01a0db0e812c31d85768d25d1973b
#
_entry.id   5da01a0db0e812c31d85768d25d1973b
#
_cell.length_a   1.000
_cell.length_b   1.000
_cell.length_c   1.000
_cell.angle_alpha   90.00
_cell.angle_beta   90.00
_cell.angle_gamma   90.00
#
_symmetry.space_group_name_H-M   'P 1'
#
loop_
_entity.id
_entity.type
_entity.pdbx_description
1 polymer ?
#
loop_
_entity_poly.entity_id
_entity_poly.type
_entity_poly.pdbx_seq_one_letter_code
_entity_poly.pdbx_strand_id
1 'polypeptide(L)'
;MGVVGKGGVGKTTVSGLLARAYSAGGQHVVAIDTDSNPNLGLSLGLTLSETEAVPLLPRAALVGAGGGEPSAADLVSHYGRPTPAGPTLLSAIRVTEAGAGCTCSGHATVRNLLADALVDVDVTLVDMEAGLEHLSRSGGTLAYADVLVVVCEPTRKSVLTAARTAALAAELGIVHVLALGNKSRSPKDVKFLTEALAEHGIPLAGVLPYDSRVADDDRAGSVGLRPIEQQVRDVLDAVLVAVATATGRPASDTATGS
;
A
#
# COMPACT_ATOMS: atom_id res chain seq x y z
N MET A 1 6.88 -0.82 -3.29
CA MET A 1 6.67 0.02 -2.08
C MET A 1 5.70 -0.64 -1.12
N GLY A 2 5.84 -0.42 0.20
CA GLY A 2 4.88 -0.88 1.20
C GLY A 2 4.13 0.28 1.85
N VAL A 3 2.81 0.16 2.03
CA VAL A 3 1.98 1.13 2.77
C VAL A 3 1.65 0.54 4.13
N VAL A 4 2.10 1.20 5.19
CA VAL A 4 2.05 0.72 6.57
C VAL A 4 1.48 1.78 7.51
N GLY A 5 1.14 1.43 8.73
CA GLY A 5 0.65 2.37 9.73
C GLY A 5 -0.33 1.74 10.71
N LYS A 6 -0.72 2.52 11.72
CA LYS A 6 -1.65 2.08 12.76
C LYS A 6 -3.02 1.70 12.18
N GLY A 7 -3.76 0.84 12.89
CA GLY A 7 -5.16 0.54 12.56
C GLY A 7 -6.03 1.80 12.50
N GLY A 8 -6.86 1.91 11.45
CA GLY A 8 -7.80 3.00 11.28
C GLY A 8 -7.24 4.29 10.67
N VAL A 9 -5.94 4.41 10.41
CA VAL A 9 -5.34 5.64 9.82
C VAL A 9 -5.71 5.86 8.35
N GLY A 10 -6.31 4.87 7.67
CA GLY A 10 -6.71 4.95 6.27
C GLY A 10 -5.65 4.42 5.29
N LYS A 11 -4.86 3.41 5.69
CA LYS A 11 -3.87 2.76 4.81
C LYS A 11 -4.46 2.35 3.47
N THR A 12 -5.51 1.54 3.47
CA THR A 12 -6.18 1.02 2.26
C THR A 12 -6.68 2.13 1.35
N THR A 13 -7.25 3.20 1.92
CA THR A 13 -7.65 4.39 1.14
C THR A 13 -6.44 5.04 0.49
N VAL A 14 -5.36 5.23 1.25
CA VAL A 14 -4.10 5.80 0.74
C VAL A 14 -3.47 4.89 -0.31
N SER A 15 -3.44 3.58 -0.08
CA SER A 15 -2.95 2.58 -1.05
C SER A 15 -3.72 2.67 -2.37
N GLY A 16 -5.05 2.74 -2.31
CA GLY A 16 -5.89 2.93 -3.48
C GLY A 16 -5.61 4.25 -4.22
N LEU A 17 -5.45 5.36 -3.48
CA LEU A 17 -5.13 6.67 -4.07
C LEU A 17 -3.75 6.67 -4.76
N LEU A 18 -2.72 6.13 -4.11
CA LEU A 18 -1.37 6.03 -4.69
C LEU A 18 -1.35 5.13 -5.92
N ALA A 19 -1.98 3.95 -5.86
CA ALA A 19 -2.05 3.03 -6.99
C ALA A 19 -2.74 3.67 -8.20
N ARG A 20 -3.84 4.42 -7.96
CA ARG A 20 -4.54 5.20 -8.99
C ARG A 20 -3.68 6.32 -9.57
N ALA A 21 -2.94 7.03 -8.73
CA ALA A 21 -2.06 8.11 -9.18
C ALA A 21 -0.95 7.58 -10.09
N TYR A 22 -0.29 6.49 -9.72
CA TYR A 22 0.69 5.82 -10.56
C TYR A 22 0.10 5.34 -11.89
N SER A 23 -1.06 4.68 -11.85
CA SER A 23 -1.73 4.19 -13.06
C SER A 23 -2.19 5.32 -13.97
N ALA A 24 -2.67 6.44 -13.41
CA ALA A 24 -3.02 7.63 -14.17
C ALA A 24 -1.81 8.30 -14.84
N GLY A 25 -0.61 8.12 -14.28
CA GLY A 25 0.68 8.49 -14.87
C GLY A 25 1.18 7.52 -15.95
N GLY A 26 0.37 6.53 -16.36
CA GLY A 26 0.70 5.57 -17.41
C GLY A 26 1.55 4.39 -16.95
N GLN A 27 1.78 4.21 -15.65
CA GLN A 27 2.58 3.12 -15.10
C GLN A 27 1.75 1.84 -14.95
N HIS A 28 2.37 0.69 -15.19
CA HIS A 28 1.80 -0.62 -14.90
C HIS A 28 1.93 -0.90 -13.40
N VAL A 29 0.79 -0.92 -12.70
CA VAL A 29 0.73 -1.07 -11.25
C VAL A 29 0.14 -2.41 -10.85
N VAL A 30 0.85 -3.13 -9.99
CA VAL A 30 0.32 -4.28 -9.24
C VAL A 30 0.10 -3.84 -7.80
N ALA A 31 -1.15 -3.91 -7.33
CA ALA A 31 -1.54 -3.63 -5.96
C ALA A 31 -1.83 -4.95 -5.22
N ILE A 32 -1.21 -5.15 -4.06
CA ILE A 32 -1.33 -6.38 -3.29
C ILE A 32 -2.03 -6.07 -1.95
N ASP A 33 -3.17 -6.69 -1.73
CA ASP A 33 -3.89 -6.62 -0.46
C ASP A 33 -3.42 -7.76 0.45
N THR A 34 -2.87 -7.42 1.62
CA THR A 34 -2.40 -8.38 2.62
C THR A 34 -3.24 -8.36 3.89
N ASP A 35 -4.36 -7.64 3.91
CA ASP A 35 -5.27 -7.65 5.04
C ASP A 35 -6.06 -8.97 5.08
N SER A 36 -6.25 -9.51 6.27
CA SER A 36 -7.11 -10.68 6.51
C SER A 36 -8.59 -10.42 6.18
N ASN A 37 -9.00 -9.16 6.13
CA ASN A 37 -10.27 -8.67 5.64
C ASN A 37 -10.02 -7.71 4.44
N PRO A 38 -9.82 -8.25 3.22
CA PRO A 38 -9.35 -7.49 2.07
C PRO A 38 -10.39 -6.46 1.61
N ASN A 39 -9.98 -5.20 1.51
CA ASN A 39 -10.84 -4.07 1.12
C ASN A 39 -10.20 -3.17 0.04
N LEU A 40 -8.98 -3.46 -0.40
CA LEU A 40 -8.29 -2.64 -1.39
C LEU A 40 -9.05 -2.64 -2.74
N GLY A 41 -9.71 -3.73 -3.09
CA GLY A 41 -10.55 -3.82 -4.29
C GLY A 41 -11.61 -2.76 -4.35
N LEU A 42 -12.29 -2.46 -3.23
CA LEU A 42 -13.29 -1.38 -3.13
C LEU A 42 -12.65 -0.02 -3.45
N SER A 43 -11.46 0.26 -2.92
CA SER A 43 -10.71 1.51 -3.18
C SER A 43 -10.24 1.62 -4.64
N LEU A 44 -10.19 0.51 -5.37
CA LEU A 44 -9.83 0.43 -6.78
C LEU A 44 -11.04 0.29 -7.72
N GLY A 45 -12.26 0.40 -7.19
CA GLY A 45 -13.50 0.47 -7.95
C GLY A 45 -14.17 -0.87 -8.22
N LEU A 46 -13.75 -1.95 -7.58
CA LEU A 46 -14.47 -3.22 -7.59
C LEU A 46 -15.67 -3.16 -6.64
N THR A 47 -16.72 -3.88 -6.95
CA THR A 47 -17.84 -4.14 -6.02
C THR A 47 -17.38 -5.04 -4.87
N LEU A 48 -18.18 -5.13 -3.80
CA LEU A 48 -17.89 -6.06 -2.70
C LEU A 48 -17.77 -7.49 -3.22
N SER A 49 -18.75 -7.94 -4.03
CA SER A 49 -18.74 -9.29 -4.59
C SER A 49 -17.54 -9.56 -5.51
N GLU A 50 -17.10 -8.57 -6.29
CA GLU A 50 -15.90 -8.69 -7.12
C GLU A 50 -14.64 -8.73 -6.26
N THR A 51 -14.56 -7.91 -5.20
CA THR A 51 -13.44 -7.92 -4.25
C THR A 51 -13.34 -9.26 -3.53
N GLU A 52 -14.46 -9.82 -3.10
CA GLU A 52 -14.51 -11.15 -2.48
C GLU A 52 -14.20 -12.29 -3.48
N ALA A 53 -14.45 -12.09 -4.76
CA ALA A 53 -14.15 -13.06 -5.82
C ALA A 53 -12.70 -13.02 -6.31
N VAL A 54 -11.86 -12.07 -5.86
CA VAL A 54 -10.43 -12.05 -6.25
C VAL A 54 -9.77 -13.33 -5.77
N PRO A 55 -9.10 -14.10 -6.67
CA PRO A 55 -8.42 -15.32 -6.27
C PRO A 55 -7.32 -15.06 -5.25
N LEU A 56 -7.19 -15.93 -4.26
CA LEU A 56 -6.09 -15.83 -3.29
C LEU A 56 -4.80 -16.38 -3.90
N LEU A 57 -3.70 -15.71 -3.62
CA LEU A 57 -2.37 -16.24 -3.94
C LEU A 57 -2.16 -17.61 -3.29
N PRO A 58 -1.58 -18.60 -4.01
CA PRO A 58 -1.42 -19.95 -3.51
C PRO A 58 -0.44 -20.01 -2.35
N ARG A 59 -0.82 -20.74 -1.31
CA ARG A 59 0.09 -20.99 -0.16
C ARG A 59 1.28 -21.89 -0.53
N ALA A 60 1.15 -22.69 -1.58
CA ALA A 60 2.15 -23.63 -2.05
C ALA A 60 3.33 -22.99 -2.81
N ALA A 61 3.22 -21.74 -3.23
CA ALA A 61 4.37 -20.98 -3.74
C ALA A 61 5.51 -20.79 -2.73
N LEU A 62 5.36 -21.38 -1.52
CA LEU A 62 6.26 -21.26 -0.37
C LEU A 62 7.05 -22.51 -0.05
N VAL A 63 6.63 -23.66 -0.58
CA VAL A 63 7.26 -24.94 -0.27
C VAL A 63 7.77 -25.51 -1.56
N GLY A 64 9.09 -25.51 -1.73
CA GLY A 64 9.79 -26.14 -2.85
C GLY A 64 9.42 -27.61 -3.00
N ALA A 65 8.24 -27.86 -3.57
CA ALA A 65 7.78 -29.16 -3.96
C ALA A 65 8.10 -29.29 -5.45
N GLY A 66 9.31 -29.70 -5.79
CA GLY A 66 9.75 -30.46 -6.98
C GLY A 66 9.21 -30.17 -8.40
N GLY A 67 8.34 -29.18 -8.58
CA GLY A 67 7.88 -28.63 -9.83
C GLY A 67 8.17 -27.14 -9.81
N GLY A 68 8.74 -26.58 -10.86
CA GLY A 68 9.23 -25.19 -10.89
C GLY A 68 8.27 -24.23 -10.21
N GLU A 69 8.78 -23.41 -9.29
CA GLU A 69 7.99 -22.37 -8.62
C GLU A 69 7.38 -21.44 -9.70
N PRO A 70 6.08 -21.08 -9.59
CA PRO A 70 5.50 -20.14 -10.53
C PRO A 70 6.25 -18.80 -10.42
N SER A 71 6.60 -18.23 -11.54
CA SER A 71 7.22 -16.90 -11.58
C SER A 71 6.25 -15.84 -11.05
N ALA A 72 6.79 -14.71 -10.62
CA ALA A 72 5.94 -13.58 -10.21
C ALA A 72 4.99 -13.14 -11.33
N ALA A 73 5.41 -13.22 -12.60
CA ALA A 73 4.57 -12.95 -13.76
C ALA A 73 3.42 -13.97 -13.90
N ASP A 74 3.69 -15.26 -13.66
CA ASP A 74 2.64 -16.29 -13.64
C ASP A 74 1.61 -16.02 -12.53
N LEU A 75 2.06 -15.61 -11.35
CA LEU A 75 1.16 -15.28 -10.25
C LEU A 75 0.26 -14.09 -10.60
N VAL A 76 0.81 -13.03 -11.19
CA VAL A 76 0.01 -11.87 -11.64
C VAL A 76 -0.96 -12.29 -12.74
N SER A 77 -0.53 -13.10 -13.71
CA SER A 77 -1.37 -13.56 -14.83
C SER A 77 -2.54 -14.42 -14.37
N HIS A 78 -2.34 -15.34 -13.40
CA HIS A 78 -3.36 -16.30 -12.98
C HIS A 78 -4.25 -15.79 -11.85
N TYR A 79 -3.71 -14.97 -10.95
CA TYR A 79 -4.41 -14.51 -9.73
C TYR A 79 -4.75 -13.03 -9.76
N GLY A 80 -4.19 -12.27 -10.72
CA GLY A 80 -4.42 -10.84 -10.86
C GLY A 80 -5.81 -10.51 -11.36
N ARG A 81 -6.46 -9.55 -10.73
CA ARG A 81 -7.74 -8.99 -11.14
C ARG A 81 -7.53 -7.57 -11.64
N PRO A 82 -7.71 -7.29 -12.94
CA PRO A 82 -7.75 -5.90 -13.44
C PRO A 82 -8.85 -5.11 -12.75
N THR A 83 -8.57 -3.87 -12.37
CA THR A 83 -9.52 -3.02 -11.67
C THR A 83 -9.96 -1.82 -12.50
N PRO A 84 -11.16 -1.25 -12.26
CA PRO A 84 -11.62 -0.04 -12.96
C PRO A 84 -10.68 1.17 -12.78
N ALA A 85 -9.89 1.18 -11.70
CA ALA A 85 -8.92 2.24 -11.43
C ALA A 85 -7.60 2.13 -12.21
N GLY A 86 -7.40 1.04 -12.96
CA GLY A 86 -6.20 0.75 -13.75
C GLY A 86 -5.26 -0.29 -13.16
N PRO A 87 -4.93 -0.29 -11.85
CA PRO A 87 -4.05 -1.30 -11.26
C PRO A 87 -4.59 -2.72 -11.37
N THR A 88 -3.69 -3.71 -11.43
CA THR A 88 -4.02 -5.13 -11.25
C THR A 88 -3.96 -5.45 -9.75
N LEU A 89 -5.05 -5.99 -9.20
CA LEU A 89 -5.17 -6.36 -7.79
C LEU A 89 -4.79 -7.82 -7.58
N LEU A 90 -3.95 -8.08 -6.58
CA LEU A 90 -3.69 -9.40 -6.00
C LEU A 90 -4.20 -9.43 -4.55
N SER A 91 -4.80 -10.55 -4.13
CA SER A 91 -5.20 -10.79 -2.74
C SER A 91 -4.33 -11.90 -2.15
N ALA A 92 -3.57 -11.59 -1.10
CA ALA A 92 -2.63 -12.54 -0.51
C ALA A 92 -3.23 -13.35 0.64
N ILE A 93 -4.17 -12.76 1.37
CA ILE A 93 -4.69 -13.32 2.61
C ILE A 93 -6.20 -13.08 2.68
N ARG A 94 -6.94 -14.08 3.16
CA ARG A 94 -8.34 -13.93 3.57
C ARG A 94 -8.64 -14.95 4.66
N VAL A 95 -9.31 -14.52 5.72
CA VAL A 95 -9.83 -15.41 6.74
C VAL A 95 -11.28 -15.70 6.43
N THR A 96 -11.57 -16.93 6.01
CA THR A 96 -12.93 -17.40 5.66
C THR A 96 -13.55 -18.29 6.74
N GLU A 97 -12.74 -18.84 7.65
CA GLU A 97 -13.20 -19.78 8.68
C GLU A 97 -12.51 -19.51 10.02
N ALA A 98 -13.27 -19.67 11.09
CA ALA A 98 -12.70 -19.66 12.44
C ALA A 98 -11.73 -20.84 12.60
N GLY A 99 -10.47 -20.56 12.97
CA GLY A 99 -9.45 -21.60 13.11
C GLY A 99 -8.64 -21.88 11.84
N ALA A 100 -8.76 -21.07 10.79
CA ALA A 100 -8.03 -21.22 9.52
C ALA A 100 -6.48 -21.15 9.62
N GLY A 101 -5.93 -21.00 10.81
CA GLY A 101 -4.48 -21.01 11.06
C GLY A 101 -3.80 -19.67 10.85
N CYS A 102 -2.47 -19.67 10.82
CA CYS A 102 -1.65 -18.46 10.71
C CYS A 102 -1.66 -17.90 9.29
N THR A 103 -1.76 -16.56 9.17
CA THR A 103 -1.62 -15.81 7.92
C THR A 103 -0.18 -15.75 7.39
N CYS A 104 0.77 -16.32 8.14
CA CYS A 104 2.21 -16.26 7.85
C CYS A 104 2.60 -16.74 6.45
N SER A 105 1.87 -17.73 5.90
CA SER A 105 2.13 -18.25 4.56
C SER A 105 1.83 -17.20 3.45
N GLY A 106 0.73 -16.45 3.58
CA GLY A 106 0.40 -15.40 2.62
C GLY A 106 1.46 -14.28 2.62
N HIS A 107 1.92 -13.87 3.79
CA HIS A 107 3.00 -12.88 3.91
C HIS A 107 4.31 -13.34 3.29
N ALA A 108 4.65 -14.61 3.42
CA ALA A 108 5.85 -15.15 2.80
C ALA A 108 5.71 -15.23 1.26
N THR A 109 4.53 -15.54 0.72
CA THR A 109 4.28 -15.46 -0.73
C THR A 109 4.50 -14.04 -1.24
N VAL A 110 3.96 -13.03 -0.55
CA VAL A 110 4.18 -11.62 -0.92
C VAL A 110 5.66 -11.25 -0.88
N ARG A 111 6.39 -11.67 0.14
CA ARG A 111 7.83 -11.44 0.23
C ARG A 111 8.58 -12.02 -0.97
N ASN A 112 8.29 -13.26 -1.35
CA ASN A 112 8.93 -13.91 -2.50
C ASN A 112 8.57 -13.18 -3.81
N LEU A 113 7.29 -12.77 -3.97
CA LEU A 113 6.84 -11.99 -5.11
C LEU A 113 7.58 -10.64 -5.21
N LEU A 114 7.89 -9.99 -4.08
CA LEU A 114 8.67 -8.76 -4.05
C LEU A 114 10.18 -8.99 -4.31
N ALA A 115 10.69 -10.19 -4.05
CA ALA A 115 12.09 -10.54 -4.33
C ALA A 115 12.33 -10.74 -5.84
N ASP A 116 11.31 -11.19 -6.58
CA ASP A 116 11.36 -11.35 -8.02
C ASP A 116 11.04 -10.03 -8.72
N ALA A 117 11.89 -9.57 -9.63
CA ALA A 117 11.54 -8.45 -10.48
C ALA A 117 10.34 -8.83 -11.36
N LEU A 118 9.20 -8.18 -11.14
CA LEU A 118 8.04 -8.32 -12.02
C LEU A 118 8.38 -7.72 -13.38
N VAL A 119 8.49 -8.55 -14.39
CA VAL A 119 8.67 -8.10 -15.77
C VAL A 119 7.42 -7.34 -16.19
N ASP A 120 7.58 -6.18 -16.82
CA ASP A 120 6.50 -5.30 -17.28
C ASP A 120 5.63 -4.69 -16.16
N VAL A 121 6.13 -4.61 -14.92
CA VAL A 121 5.48 -3.90 -13.82
C VAL A 121 6.40 -2.79 -13.32
N ASP A 122 5.90 -1.54 -13.41
CA ASP A 122 6.67 -0.37 -12.98
C ASP A 122 6.61 -0.18 -11.46
N VAL A 123 5.44 -0.47 -10.88
CA VAL A 123 5.18 -0.27 -9.44
C VAL A 123 4.44 -1.46 -8.84
N THR A 124 5.05 -2.09 -7.82
CA THR A 124 4.36 -3.01 -6.92
C THR A 124 4.06 -2.28 -5.60
N LEU A 125 2.78 -2.14 -5.28
CA LEU A 125 2.29 -1.51 -4.06
C LEU A 125 1.67 -2.58 -3.15
N VAL A 126 2.10 -2.63 -1.88
CA VAL A 126 1.57 -3.57 -0.89
C VAL A 126 0.81 -2.81 0.19
N ASP A 127 -0.50 -3.06 0.28
CA ASP A 127 -1.36 -2.60 1.38
C ASP A 127 -1.23 -3.56 2.54
N MET A 128 -0.62 -3.10 3.63
CA MET A 128 -0.33 -3.94 4.79
C MET A 128 -1.46 -3.91 5.81
N GLU A 129 -1.77 -5.08 6.37
CA GLU A 129 -2.60 -5.16 7.57
C GLU A 129 -2.05 -4.25 8.69
N ALA A 130 -2.92 -3.83 9.60
CA ALA A 130 -2.52 -3.00 10.73
C ALA A 130 -1.63 -3.78 11.71
N GLY A 131 -0.55 -3.16 12.13
CA GLY A 131 0.36 -3.73 13.13
C GLY A 131 1.82 -3.74 12.68
N LEU A 132 2.71 -3.78 13.67
CA LEU A 132 4.16 -3.86 13.44
C LEU A 132 4.65 -5.32 13.31
N GLU A 133 3.80 -6.27 13.69
CA GLU A 133 4.15 -7.70 13.71
C GLU A 133 4.52 -8.21 12.32
N HIS A 134 3.92 -7.66 11.29
CA HIS A 134 4.15 -8.06 9.90
C HIS A 134 5.52 -7.62 9.37
N LEU A 135 6.16 -6.63 10.00
CA LEU A 135 7.54 -6.27 9.73
C LEU A 135 8.52 -7.21 10.43
N SER A 136 8.16 -7.74 11.62
CA SER A 136 9.04 -8.56 12.45
C SER A 136 8.87 -10.08 12.24
N ARG A 137 7.68 -10.54 11.79
CA ARG A 137 7.38 -11.96 11.57
C ARG A 137 7.66 -12.40 10.14
N SER A 138 7.88 -13.70 9.95
CA SER A 138 8.08 -14.34 8.63
C SER A 138 9.25 -13.78 7.81
N GLY A 139 10.28 -13.23 8.46
CA GLY A 139 11.44 -12.64 7.80
C GLY A 139 11.14 -11.29 7.17
N GLY A 140 10.06 -10.60 7.62
CA GLY A 140 9.65 -9.30 7.11
C GLY A 140 8.97 -9.37 5.74
N THR A 141 7.64 -9.24 5.69
CA THR A 141 6.88 -9.26 4.42
C THR A 141 7.43 -8.26 3.41
N LEU A 142 7.89 -7.11 3.89
CA LEU A 142 8.38 -5.99 3.09
C LEU A 142 9.92 -5.92 3.02
N ALA A 143 10.65 -6.99 3.35
CA ALA A 143 12.13 -6.97 3.36
C ALA A 143 12.76 -6.57 2.01
N TYR A 144 12.04 -6.75 0.92
CA TYR A 144 12.46 -6.35 -0.43
C TYR A 144 11.77 -5.09 -0.95
N ALA A 145 11.08 -4.34 -0.08
CA ALA A 145 10.48 -3.08 -0.50
C ALA A 145 11.55 -1.98 -0.59
N ASP A 146 11.57 -1.25 -1.70
CA ASP A 146 12.47 -0.11 -1.89
C ASP A 146 12.15 1.04 -0.94
N VAL A 147 10.88 1.20 -0.58
CA VAL A 147 10.40 2.29 0.27
C VAL A 147 9.17 1.88 1.08
N LEU A 148 9.07 2.37 2.30
CA LEU A 148 7.85 2.32 3.10
C LEU A 148 7.21 3.70 3.17
N VAL A 149 5.90 3.74 2.90
CA VAL A 149 5.05 4.92 3.16
C VAL A 149 4.25 4.65 4.43
N VAL A 150 4.58 5.38 5.50
CA VAL A 150 3.91 5.24 6.80
C VAL A 150 2.77 6.26 6.88
N VAL A 151 1.53 5.77 6.88
CA VAL A 151 0.35 6.62 6.99
C VAL A 151 0.12 7.04 8.43
N CYS A 152 0.01 8.35 8.66
CA CYS A 152 -0.11 8.95 9.99
C CYS A 152 -1.32 9.88 10.10
N GLU A 153 -2.12 9.72 11.15
CA GLU A 153 -3.06 10.76 11.59
C GLU A 153 -2.35 11.79 12.47
N PRO A 154 -2.89 13.03 12.62
CA PRO A 154 -2.30 14.07 13.46
C PRO A 154 -2.49 13.78 14.95
N THR A 155 -1.94 12.65 15.41
CA THR A 155 -1.96 12.21 16.80
C THR A 155 -0.60 11.69 17.25
N ARG A 156 -0.21 11.94 18.51
CA ARG A 156 1.04 11.41 19.07
C ARG A 156 1.15 9.89 18.95
N LYS A 157 0.05 9.16 19.14
CA LYS A 157 0.04 7.68 19.02
C LYS A 157 0.37 7.23 17.61
N SER A 158 -0.09 7.95 16.58
CA SER A 158 0.21 7.63 15.19
C SER A 158 1.68 7.91 14.85
N VAL A 159 2.21 9.06 15.29
CA VAL A 159 3.63 9.42 15.13
C VAL A 159 4.55 8.41 15.84
N LEU A 160 4.24 8.00 17.07
CA LEU A 160 5.02 6.97 17.77
C LEU A 160 4.99 5.61 17.05
N THR A 161 3.87 5.27 16.40
CA THR A 161 3.81 4.06 15.56
C THR A 161 4.72 4.22 14.35
N ALA A 162 4.73 5.40 13.71
CA ALA A 162 5.65 5.67 12.59
C ALA A 162 7.11 5.55 13.01
N ALA A 163 7.48 6.10 14.17
CA ALA A 163 8.84 5.99 14.69
C ALA A 163 9.27 4.54 14.93
N ARG A 164 8.39 3.72 15.49
CA ARG A 164 8.65 2.28 15.69
C ARG A 164 8.74 1.54 14.35
N THR A 165 7.88 1.90 13.39
CA THR A 165 7.94 1.35 12.03
C THR A 165 9.28 1.66 11.37
N ALA A 166 9.75 2.90 11.46
CA ALA A 166 11.03 3.30 10.90
C ALA A 166 12.22 2.55 11.53
N ALA A 167 12.19 2.33 12.86
CA ALA A 167 13.21 1.54 13.54
C ALA A 167 13.23 0.09 13.05
N LEU A 168 12.07 -0.57 12.94
CA LEU A 168 11.98 -1.95 12.42
C LEU A 168 12.37 -2.02 10.94
N ALA A 169 12.02 -1.02 10.14
CA ALA A 169 12.44 -0.94 8.74
C ALA A 169 13.97 -0.91 8.61
N ALA A 170 14.63 -0.12 9.46
CA ALA A 170 16.09 -0.07 9.48
C ALA A 170 16.72 -1.42 9.85
N GLU A 171 16.14 -2.17 10.79
CA GLU A 171 16.59 -3.53 11.15
C GLU A 171 16.44 -4.52 9.97
N LEU A 172 15.44 -4.31 9.10
CA LEU A 172 15.23 -5.10 7.88
C LEU A 172 16.06 -4.63 6.68
N GLY A 173 16.86 -3.57 6.84
CA GLY A 173 17.66 -3.00 5.74
C GLY A 173 16.86 -2.11 4.79
N ILE A 174 15.63 -1.75 5.12
CA ILE A 174 14.81 -0.83 4.32
C ILE A 174 15.25 0.61 4.63
N VAL A 175 15.96 1.20 3.68
CA VAL A 175 16.62 2.50 3.87
C VAL A 175 15.64 3.68 3.81
N HIS A 176 14.60 3.56 3.00
CA HIS A 176 13.71 4.68 2.71
C HIS A 176 12.36 4.51 3.42
N VAL A 177 12.10 5.39 4.39
CA VAL A 177 10.82 5.49 5.09
C VAL A 177 10.32 6.92 4.97
N LEU A 178 9.15 7.08 4.36
CA LEU A 178 8.47 8.36 4.19
C LEU A 178 7.16 8.36 4.97
N ALA A 179 6.81 9.46 5.62
CA ALA A 179 5.49 9.62 6.22
C ALA A 179 4.52 10.29 5.24
N LEU A 180 3.27 9.84 5.27
CA LEU A 180 2.14 10.49 4.63
C LEU A 180 1.08 10.80 5.68
N GLY A 181 0.86 12.09 5.93
CA GLY A 181 -0.21 12.55 6.81
C GLY A 181 -1.58 12.26 6.18
N ASN A 182 -2.55 11.84 6.99
CA ASN A 182 -3.92 11.63 6.54
C ASN A 182 -4.92 12.20 7.55
N LYS A 183 -6.12 12.50 7.08
CA LYS A 183 -7.24 13.02 7.87
C LYS A 183 -6.95 14.35 8.57
N SER A 184 -6.11 15.19 7.97
CA SER A 184 -5.86 16.55 8.47
C SER A 184 -7.12 17.41 8.35
N ARG A 185 -7.48 18.10 9.44
CA ARG A 185 -8.66 18.98 9.48
C ARG A 185 -8.30 20.47 9.52
N SER A 186 -7.02 20.76 9.70
CA SER A 186 -6.58 22.15 9.89
C SER A 186 -5.08 22.31 9.61
N PRO A 187 -4.62 23.54 9.34
CA PRO A 187 -3.19 23.84 9.26
C PRO A 187 -2.39 23.50 10.52
N LYS A 188 -3.05 23.46 11.69
CA LYS A 188 -2.43 23.04 12.96
C LYS A 188 -2.04 21.56 12.93
N ASP A 189 -2.87 20.73 12.27
CA ASP A 189 -2.58 19.29 12.13
C ASP A 189 -1.37 19.07 11.23
N VAL A 190 -1.26 19.83 10.13
CA VAL A 190 -0.10 19.80 9.24
C VAL A 190 1.16 20.18 9.99
N LYS A 191 1.12 21.31 10.73
CA LYS A 191 2.24 21.77 11.55
C LYS A 191 2.65 20.70 12.59
N PHE A 192 1.68 20.13 13.31
CA PHE A 192 1.94 19.08 14.29
C PHE A 192 2.64 17.87 13.66
N LEU A 193 2.16 17.37 12.52
CA LEU A 193 2.78 16.23 11.83
C LEU A 193 4.20 16.56 11.37
N THR A 194 4.40 17.76 10.80
CA THR A 194 5.73 18.20 10.34
C THR A 194 6.74 18.22 11.50
N GLU A 195 6.40 18.83 12.62
CA GLU A 195 7.27 18.96 13.78
C GLU A 195 7.52 17.61 14.45
N ALA A 196 6.45 16.86 14.72
CA ALA A 196 6.54 15.60 15.44
C ALA A 196 7.25 14.49 14.66
N LEU A 197 7.11 14.43 13.33
CA LEU A 197 7.84 13.46 12.51
C LEU A 197 9.30 13.85 12.33
N ALA A 198 9.59 15.15 12.24
CA ALA A 198 10.97 15.65 12.20
C ALA A 198 11.76 15.31 13.46
N GLU A 199 11.13 15.31 14.66
CA GLU A 199 11.75 14.87 15.92
C GLU A 199 12.26 13.41 15.85
N HIS A 200 11.68 12.59 14.96
CA HIS A 200 12.07 11.20 14.74
C HIS A 200 12.86 10.98 13.44
N GLY A 201 13.25 12.05 12.74
CA GLY A 201 13.99 11.96 11.49
C GLY A 201 13.21 11.33 10.32
N ILE A 202 11.88 11.36 10.35
CA ILE A 202 11.03 10.76 9.31
C ILE A 202 10.56 11.86 8.35
N PRO A 203 10.96 11.85 7.08
CA PRO A 203 10.51 12.83 6.08
C PRO A 203 8.99 12.74 5.86
N LEU A 204 8.32 13.89 5.91
CA LEU A 204 6.89 14.01 5.59
C LEU A 204 6.75 14.32 4.09
N ALA A 205 6.23 13.36 3.31
CA ALA A 205 6.08 13.50 1.86
C ALA A 205 4.83 14.32 1.46
N GLY A 206 3.82 14.36 2.33
CA GLY A 206 2.60 15.14 2.09
C GLY A 206 1.56 14.93 3.19
N VAL A 207 0.47 15.70 3.14
CA VAL A 207 -0.63 15.59 4.10
C VAL A 207 -1.97 15.66 3.38
N LEU A 208 -2.72 14.57 3.41
CA LEU A 208 -4.07 14.47 2.85
C LEU A 208 -5.10 15.09 3.82
N PRO A 209 -6.04 15.87 3.30
CA PRO A 209 -7.12 16.42 4.10
C PRO A 209 -8.10 15.33 4.55
N TYR A 210 -8.84 15.60 5.62
CA TYR A 210 -10.00 14.80 5.99
C TYR A 210 -11.13 15.03 4.98
N ASP A 211 -11.64 13.96 4.39
CA ASP A 211 -12.79 13.97 3.51
C ASP A 211 -13.91 13.09 4.10
N SER A 212 -15.02 13.72 4.51
CA SER A 212 -16.17 13.01 5.06
C SER A 212 -16.85 12.09 4.04
N ARG A 213 -16.72 12.41 2.74
CA ARG A 213 -17.30 11.62 1.65
C ARG A 213 -16.72 10.20 1.57
N VAL A 214 -15.46 10.02 2.00
CA VAL A 214 -14.85 8.68 2.10
C VAL A 214 -15.64 7.80 3.08
N ALA A 215 -16.02 8.35 4.24
CA ALA A 215 -16.82 7.62 5.21
C ALA A 215 -18.29 7.46 4.77
N ASP A 216 -18.83 8.40 4.01
CA ASP A 216 -20.18 8.33 3.47
C ASP A 216 -20.27 7.27 2.35
N ASP A 217 -19.25 7.17 1.51
CA ASP A 217 -19.15 6.13 0.47
C ASP A 217 -19.03 4.74 1.08
N ASP A 218 -18.20 4.59 2.11
CA ASP A 218 -18.06 3.33 2.84
C ASP A 218 -19.39 2.87 3.43
N ARG A 219 -20.14 3.77 4.09
CA ARG A 219 -21.49 3.46 4.63
C ARG A 219 -22.51 3.14 3.56
N ALA A 220 -22.44 3.80 2.42
CA ALA A 220 -23.36 3.59 1.32
C ALA A 220 -23.04 2.33 0.52
N GLY A 221 -21.88 1.68 0.77
CA GLY A 221 -21.38 0.61 -0.08
C GLY A 221 -21.18 1.05 -1.53
N SER A 222 -20.99 2.36 -1.74
CA SER A 222 -20.87 2.91 -3.08
C SER A 222 -19.46 2.67 -3.61
N VAL A 223 -19.40 2.01 -4.74
CA VAL A 223 -18.19 1.50 -5.38
C VAL A 223 -17.69 2.42 -6.51
N GLY A 224 -18.20 3.65 -6.54
CA GLY A 224 -17.85 4.59 -7.59
C GLY A 224 -16.44 5.17 -7.40
N LEU A 225 -15.60 5.05 -8.42
CA LEU A 225 -14.36 5.81 -8.48
C LEU A 225 -14.68 7.30 -8.63
N ARG A 226 -14.65 8.03 -7.53
CA ARG A 226 -14.79 9.48 -7.58
C ARG A 226 -13.55 10.10 -8.25
N PRO A 227 -13.73 11.20 -9.00
CA PRO A 227 -12.60 12.03 -9.42
C PRO A 227 -11.80 12.47 -8.18
N ILE A 228 -10.49 12.34 -8.27
CA ILE A 228 -9.59 12.85 -7.23
C ILE A 228 -9.59 14.38 -7.32
N GLU A 229 -9.85 15.07 -6.21
CA GLU A 229 -9.80 16.53 -6.15
C GLU A 229 -8.39 17.06 -6.40
N GLN A 230 -8.27 18.28 -6.94
CA GLN A 230 -6.98 18.87 -7.28
C GLN A 230 -6.03 18.92 -6.07
N GLN A 231 -6.51 19.35 -4.90
CA GLN A 231 -5.71 19.41 -3.69
C GLN A 231 -5.14 18.02 -3.29
N VAL A 232 -5.92 16.96 -3.47
CA VAL A 232 -5.48 15.59 -3.20
C VAL A 232 -4.47 15.13 -4.25
N ARG A 233 -4.70 15.46 -5.55
CA ARG A 233 -3.73 15.20 -6.62
C ARG A 233 -2.39 15.84 -6.34
N ASP A 234 -2.37 17.12 -5.98
CA ASP A 234 -1.13 17.85 -5.69
C ASP A 234 -0.32 17.16 -4.57
N VAL A 235 -1.02 16.64 -3.54
CA VAL A 235 -0.37 15.87 -2.46
C VAL A 235 0.16 14.54 -2.97
N LEU A 236 -0.62 13.81 -3.78
CA LEU A 236 -0.18 12.53 -4.34
C LEU A 236 1.04 12.73 -5.24
N ASP A 237 1.04 13.72 -6.11
CA ASP A 237 2.16 14.05 -6.99
C ASP A 237 3.43 14.35 -6.18
N ALA A 238 3.30 15.11 -5.09
CA ALA A 238 4.42 15.35 -4.18
C ALA A 238 4.95 14.05 -3.53
N VAL A 239 4.06 13.13 -3.16
CA VAL A 239 4.44 11.82 -2.62
C VAL A 239 5.15 10.97 -3.67
N LEU A 240 4.64 10.94 -4.92
CA LEU A 240 5.27 10.21 -6.02
C LEU A 240 6.68 10.73 -6.30
N VAL A 241 6.86 12.05 -6.30
CA VAL A 241 8.18 12.69 -6.44
C VAL A 241 9.11 12.33 -5.28
N ALA A 242 8.60 12.35 -4.04
CA ALA A 242 9.40 11.97 -2.87
C ALA A 242 9.83 10.50 -2.93
N VAL A 243 8.95 9.60 -3.35
CA VAL A 243 9.27 8.17 -3.56
C VAL A 243 10.31 8.00 -4.65
N ALA A 244 10.13 8.65 -5.81
CA ALA A 244 11.07 8.61 -6.92
C ALA A 244 12.46 9.10 -6.50
N THR A 245 12.52 10.21 -5.77
CA THR A 245 13.78 10.77 -5.24
C THR A 245 14.46 9.80 -4.26
N ALA A 246 13.70 9.20 -3.36
CA ALA A 246 14.22 8.26 -2.37
C ALA A 246 14.78 6.99 -3.02
N THR A 247 14.07 6.46 -4.05
CA THR A 247 14.43 5.18 -4.68
C THR A 247 15.37 5.33 -5.87
N GLY A 248 15.63 6.55 -6.35
CA GLY A 248 16.41 6.82 -7.57
C GLY A 248 15.72 6.34 -8.86
N ARG A 249 14.42 6.02 -8.80
CA ARG A 249 13.61 5.64 -9.97
C ARG A 249 12.86 6.86 -10.50
N PRO A 250 12.73 7.04 -11.82
CA PRO A 250 12.01 8.19 -12.35
C PRO A 250 10.55 8.18 -11.86
N ALA A 251 10.07 9.30 -11.33
CA ALA A 251 8.65 9.58 -11.33
C ALA A 251 8.24 9.62 -12.81
N SER A 252 7.15 8.94 -13.19
CA SER A 252 6.70 8.86 -14.59
C SER A 252 7.00 10.14 -15.36
N ASP A 253 7.49 10.02 -16.61
CA ASP A 253 7.51 11.12 -17.55
C ASP A 253 6.07 11.62 -17.69
N THR A 254 5.71 12.66 -16.92
CA THR A 254 4.55 13.48 -17.27
C THR A 254 4.95 14.12 -18.59
N ALA A 255 4.56 13.46 -19.69
CA ALA A 255 4.65 14.03 -21.01
C ALA A 255 4.00 15.41 -20.95
N THR A 256 4.82 16.44 -20.97
CA THR A 256 4.41 17.79 -21.34
C THR A 256 3.85 17.68 -22.75
N GLY A 257 2.55 17.35 -22.83
CA GLY A 257 1.77 17.46 -24.04
C GLY A 257 1.63 18.95 -24.36
N SER A 258 2.30 19.35 -25.41
CA SER A 258 2.14 20.64 -26.08
C SER A 258 0.75 20.74 -26.71
#